data_72fd8471f07278e0671bd2d6e2945ce9
#
_entry.id   72fd8471f07278e0671bd2d6e2945ce9
#
_cell.length_a   1.000
_cell.length_b   1.000
_cell.length_c   1.000
_cell.angle_alpha   90.00
_cell.angle_beta   90.00
_cell.angle_gamma   90.00
#
_symmetry.space_group_name_H-M   'P 1'
#
loop_
_entity.id
_entity.type
_entity.pdbx_description
1 polymer ?
#
loop_
_entity_poly.entity_id
_entity_poly.type
_entity_poly.pdbx_seq_one_letter_code
_entity_poly.pdbx_strand_id
1 'polypeptide(L)'
;SSAASDVYKRQEKGSAIMYSSLDTVWVLLCTALIFFMQAGFAMLETGFTRAKNAGNIIMKNLMDYCIGSVLFWVIGFSFLYGDSIGGFIGTPSLFAAGKFAAAGDLPKRVFLMFATVFCSTATTIVSGAMAGRTKFKAYLTYSAVMSGIVYPITGHWIWNSAGWLKSIGFHDFAGGTAVHVVGGTTALIGALLVGARIGKFDKNGKARAIPGHNLTIGALGIFILSLIHISEPTRLALISY
;
A
#
# COMPACT_ATOMS: atom_id res chain seq x y z
N SER A 1 -29.68 -43.53 -17.60
CA SER A 1 -29.75 -42.61 -16.43
C SER A 1 -28.43 -42.49 -15.66
N SER A 2 -27.53 -43.45 -15.74
CA SER A 2 -26.19 -43.42 -15.09
C SER A 2 -25.25 -42.37 -15.75
N ALA A 3 -25.17 -42.32 -17.07
CA ALA A 3 -24.26 -41.42 -17.77
C ALA A 3 -24.59 -39.93 -17.55
N ALA A 4 -25.85 -39.55 -17.43
CA ALA A 4 -26.25 -38.17 -17.14
C ALA A 4 -25.90 -37.78 -15.70
N SER A 5 -26.02 -38.69 -14.74
CA SER A 5 -25.61 -38.44 -13.34
C SER A 5 -24.09 -38.32 -13.19
N ASP A 6 -23.32 -39.03 -14.02
CA ASP A 6 -21.86 -38.94 -14.03
C ASP A 6 -21.35 -37.65 -14.72
N VAL A 7 -22.08 -37.14 -15.70
CA VAL A 7 -21.82 -35.83 -16.30
C VAL A 7 -22.13 -34.72 -15.30
N TYR A 8 -23.24 -34.78 -14.58
CA TYR A 8 -23.57 -33.82 -13.52
C TYR A 8 -22.56 -33.87 -12.35
N LYS A 9 -22.15 -35.04 -11.90
CA LYS A 9 -21.10 -35.21 -10.88
C LYS A 9 -19.72 -34.73 -11.33
N ARG A 10 -19.42 -34.84 -12.62
CA ARG A 10 -18.19 -34.24 -13.21
C ARG A 10 -18.28 -32.71 -13.31
N GLN A 11 -19.47 -32.18 -13.58
CA GLN A 11 -19.70 -30.71 -13.54
C GLN A 11 -19.62 -30.15 -12.12
N GLU A 12 -20.13 -30.86 -11.09
CA GLU A 12 -19.98 -30.45 -9.68
C GLU A 12 -18.53 -30.59 -9.16
N LYS A 13 -17.76 -31.59 -9.62
CA LYS A 13 -16.33 -31.71 -9.31
C LYS A 13 -15.44 -30.78 -10.13
N GLY A 14 -15.98 -30.18 -11.18
CA GLY A 14 -15.32 -29.28 -12.12
C GLY A 14 -15.87 -27.86 -12.05
N SER A 15 -16.48 -27.40 -10.94
CA SER A 15 -16.66 -25.98 -10.72
C SER A 15 -15.27 -25.38 -10.47
N ALA A 16 -14.46 -25.32 -11.52
CA ALA A 16 -13.33 -24.43 -11.57
C ALA A 16 -13.90 -23.06 -11.19
N ILE A 17 -13.35 -22.46 -10.14
CA ILE A 17 -13.64 -21.07 -9.76
C ILE A 17 -13.47 -20.27 -11.06
N MET A 18 -14.59 -19.88 -11.67
CA MET A 18 -14.56 -19.10 -12.92
C MET A 18 -14.25 -17.67 -12.52
N TYR A 19 -12.99 -17.31 -12.64
CA TYR A 19 -12.55 -15.93 -12.43
C TYR A 19 -13.07 -15.05 -13.59
N SER A 20 -13.55 -13.86 -13.23
CA SER A 20 -13.88 -12.85 -14.23
C SER A 20 -12.60 -12.37 -14.94
N SER A 21 -12.49 -12.65 -16.22
CA SER A 21 -11.34 -12.22 -17.04
C SER A 21 -11.29 -10.70 -17.15
N LEU A 22 -12.44 -10.03 -17.28
CA LEU A 22 -12.53 -8.58 -17.39
C LEU A 22 -12.05 -7.90 -16.10
N ASP A 23 -12.54 -8.34 -14.95
CA ASP A 23 -12.15 -7.80 -13.65
C ASP A 23 -10.68 -8.07 -13.37
N THR A 24 -10.18 -9.26 -13.76
CA THR A 24 -8.76 -9.61 -13.63
C THR A 24 -7.88 -8.64 -14.42
N VAL A 25 -8.20 -8.37 -15.68
CA VAL A 25 -7.45 -7.44 -16.52
C VAL A 25 -7.54 -6.02 -15.96
N TRP A 26 -8.74 -5.58 -15.55
CA TRP A 26 -8.92 -4.27 -14.96
C TRP A 26 -8.09 -4.07 -13.69
N VAL A 27 -8.12 -5.03 -12.78
CA VAL A 27 -7.33 -4.95 -11.53
C VAL A 27 -5.83 -4.99 -11.78
N LEU A 28 -5.36 -5.78 -12.76
CA LEU A 28 -3.95 -5.77 -13.16
C LEU A 28 -3.54 -4.42 -13.76
N LEU A 29 -4.38 -3.80 -14.58
CA LEU A 29 -4.14 -2.46 -15.11
C LEU A 29 -4.04 -1.44 -13.98
N CYS A 30 -5.00 -1.45 -13.05
CA CYS A 30 -4.98 -0.57 -11.88
C CYS A 30 -3.76 -0.82 -10.98
N THR A 31 -3.35 -2.08 -10.81
CA THR A 31 -2.10 -2.43 -10.10
C THR A 31 -0.89 -1.78 -10.76
N ALA A 32 -0.80 -1.83 -12.07
CA ALA A 32 0.28 -1.19 -12.82
C ALA A 32 0.27 0.34 -12.68
N LEU A 33 -0.92 0.97 -12.70
CA LEU A 33 -1.07 2.42 -12.49
C LEU A 33 -0.63 2.83 -11.08
N ILE A 34 -1.06 2.11 -10.03
CA ILE A 34 -0.64 2.37 -8.65
C ILE A 34 0.86 2.14 -8.49
N PHE A 35 1.41 1.08 -9.10
CA PHE A 35 2.86 0.86 -9.10
C PHE A 35 3.61 2.03 -9.74
N PHE A 36 3.10 2.57 -10.84
CA PHE A 36 3.70 3.72 -11.52
C PHE A 36 3.67 5.00 -10.64
N MET A 37 2.73 5.11 -9.70
CA MET A 37 2.70 6.19 -8.72
C MET A 37 3.94 6.21 -7.81
N GLN A 38 4.67 5.10 -7.63
CA GLN A 38 5.95 5.10 -6.91
C GLN A 38 6.99 5.99 -7.59
N ALA A 39 7.01 6.00 -8.93
CA ALA A 39 7.84 6.94 -9.67
C ALA A 39 7.36 8.40 -9.45
N GLY A 40 6.05 8.61 -9.38
CA GLY A 40 5.46 9.91 -9.05
C GLY A 40 5.91 10.44 -7.69
N PHE A 41 5.87 9.61 -6.64
CA PHE A 41 6.40 9.97 -5.31
C PHE A 41 7.89 10.30 -5.36
N ALA A 42 8.70 9.46 -6.02
CA ALA A 42 10.13 9.71 -6.16
C ALA A 42 10.43 11.04 -6.86
N MET A 43 9.69 11.37 -7.92
CA MET A 43 9.84 12.63 -8.67
C MET A 43 9.36 13.83 -7.84
N LEU A 44 8.20 13.74 -7.20
CA LEU A 44 7.66 14.78 -6.33
C LEU A 44 8.64 15.12 -5.20
N GLU A 45 9.06 14.12 -4.44
CA GLU A 45 9.97 14.34 -3.32
C GLU A 45 11.34 14.83 -3.77
N THR A 46 11.88 14.30 -4.87
CA THR A 46 13.15 14.74 -5.44
C THR A 46 13.07 16.20 -5.84
N GLY A 47 12.02 16.60 -6.54
CA GLY A 47 11.83 17.98 -7.01
C GLY A 47 11.74 19.00 -5.87
N PHE A 48 11.03 18.65 -4.78
CA PHE A 48 10.81 19.53 -3.62
C PHE A 48 11.92 19.46 -2.56
N THR A 49 12.99 18.71 -2.79
CA THR A 49 14.12 18.62 -1.87
C THR A 49 15.39 19.22 -2.49
N ARG A 50 16.49 19.26 -1.71
CA ARG A 50 17.78 19.76 -2.20
C ARG A 50 18.40 18.76 -3.18
N ALA A 51 19.04 19.23 -4.25
CA ALA A 51 19.68 18.41 -5.28
C ALA A 51 20.59 17.31 -4.73
N LYS A 52 21.37 17.60 -3.68
CA LYS A 52 22.26 16.63 -3.03
C LYS A 52 21.56 15.42 -2.43
N ASN A 53 20.26 15.50 -2.20
CA ASN A 53 19.46 14.41 -1.62
C ASN A 53 18.74 13.57 -2.69
N ALA A 54 18.76 13.99 -3.97
CA ALA A 54 17.98 13.38 -5.03
C ALA A 54 18.20 11.85 -5.14
N GLY A 55 19.47 11.41 -5.22
CA GLY A 55 19.79 9.99 -5.30
C GLY A 55 19.33 9.19 -4.08
N ASN A 56 19.47 9.75 -2.87
CA ASN A 56 18.98 9.11 -1.65
C ASN A 56 17.46 8.99 -1.64
N ILE A 57 16.74 9.97 -2.13
CA ILE A 57 15.27 9.96 -2.18
C ILE A 57 14.76 8.95 -3.18
N ILE A 58 15.33 8.92 -4.39
CA ILE A 58 14.96 7.92 -5.39
C ILE A 58 15.21 6.51 -4.85
N MET A 59 16.38 6.29 -4.23
CA MET A 59 16.71 4.99 -3.64
C MET A 59 15.76 4.60 -2.50
N LYS A 60 15.37 5.53 -1.64
CA LYS A 60 14.38 5.26 -0.58
C LYS A 60 13.05 4.78 -1.17
N ASN A 61 12.50 5.51 -2.13
CA ASN A 61 11.23 5.15 -2.75
C ASN A 61 11.30 3.79 -3.47
N LEU A 62 12.43 3.47 -4.13
CA LEU A 62 12.65 2.14 -4.70
C LEU A 62 12.69 1.06 -3.61
N MET A 63 13.40 1.30 -2.52
CA MET A 63 13.53 0.32 -1.43
C MET A 63 12.24 0.13 -0.65
N ASP A 64 11.37 1.13 -0.55
CA ASP A 64 10.03 0.97 0.02
C ASP A 64 9.24 -0.10 -0.72
N TYR A 65 9.29 -0.04 -2.04
CA TYR A 65 8.63 -1.07 -2.84
C TYR A 65 9.33 -2.44 -2.71
N CYS A 66 10.65 -2.49 -2.80
CA CYS A 66 11.39 -3.75 -2.74
C CYS A 66 11.24 -4.47 -1.38
N ILE A 67 11.44 -3.75 -0.28
CA ILE A 67 11.30 -4.30 1.08
C ILE A 67 9.83 -4.57 1.39
N GLY A 68 8.96 -3.61 1.07
CA GLY A 68 7.55 -3.68 1.34
C GLY A 68 6.88 -4.84 0.63
N SER A 69 7.15 -5.05 -0.66
CA SER A 69 6.57 -6.16 -1.42
C SER A 69 6.98 -7.53 -0.87
N VAL A 70 8.25 -7.70 -0.51
CA VAL A 70 8.74 -8.97 0.06
C VAL A 70 8.12 -9.23 1.43
N LEU A 71 8.14 -8.27 2.35
CA LEU A 71 7.61 -8.46 3.70
C LEU A 71 6.08 -8.57 3.72
N PHE A 72 5.41 -7.82 2.86
CA PHE A 72 3.97 -7.95 2.71
C PHE A 72 3.57 -9.32 2.15
N TRP A 73 4.31 -9.86 1.17
CA TRP A 73 4.11 -11.20 0.67
C TRP A 73 4.42 -12.27 1.72
N VAL A 74 5.54 -12.11 2.46
CA VAL A 74 5.96 -13.12 3.45
C VAL A 74 4.98 -13.22 4.60
N ILE A 75 4.51 -12.10 5.17
CA ILE A 75 3.67 -12.10 6.37
C ILE A 75 2.53 -11.08 6.36
N GLY A 76 2.75 -9.87 5.79
CA GLY A 76 1.80 -8.77 5.86
C GLY A 76 0.45 -9.09 5.26
N PHE A 77 0.42 -9.79 4.13
CA PHE A 77 -0.83 -10.18 3.48
C PHE A 77 -1.70 -11.07 4.37
N SER A 78 -1.08 -11.98 5.13
CA SER A 78 -1.82 -12.84 6.06
C SER A 78 -2.36 -12.06 7.27
N PHE A 79 -1.59 -11.11 7.80
CA PHE A 79 -2.07 -10.25 8.88
C PHE A 79 -3.26 -9.39 8.46
N LEU A 80 -3.32 -9.00 7.19
CA LEU A 80 -4.41 -8.16 6.68
C LEU A 80 -5.64 -8.99 6.29
N TYR A 81 -5.48 -10.05 5.51
CA TYR A 81 -6.58 -10.80 4.90
C TYR A 81 -6.79 -12.22 5.44
N GLY A 82 -5.95 -12.69 6.37
CA GLY A 82 -6.14 -13.98 7.04
C GLY A 82 -7.39 -14.02 7.92
N ASP A 83 -7.76 -15.22 8.37
CA ASP A 83 -8.84 -15.40 9.32
C ASP A 83 -8.61 -14.55 10.57
N SER A 84 -9.63 -13.81 11.00
CA SER A 84 -9.48 -12.77 12.01
C SER A 84 -9.34 -13.35 13.42
N ILE A 85 -8.34 -12.86 14.14
CA ILE A 85 -8.16 -13.09 15.58
C ILE A 85 -8.71 -11.88 16.32
N GLY A 86 -9.89 -12.04 16.90
CA GLY A 86 -10.54 -11.00 17.71
C GLY A 86 -10.87 -9.69 16.99
N GLY A 87 -10.85 -9.64 15.66
CA GLY A 87 -11.07 -8.43 14.87
C GLY A 87 -9.83 -7.55 14.71
N PHE A 88 -8.68 -7.91 15.28
CA PHE A 88 -7.50 -7.06 15.33
C PHE A 88 -6.39 -7.45 14.35
N ILE A 89 -6.22 -8.74 14.07
CA ILE A 89 -5.16 -9.24 13.20
C ILE A 89 -5.58 -10.53 12.52
N GLY A 90 -5.11 -10.76 11.31
CA GLY A 90 -5.30 -12.03 10.61
C GLY A 90 -4.36 -13.12 11.12
N THR A 91 -4.80 -14.38 11.03
CA THR A 91 -3.99 -15.54 11.36
C THR A 91 -2.69 -15.56 10.54
N PRO A 92 -1.52 -15.63 11.19
CA PRO A 92 -0.25 -15.60 10.49
C PRO A 92 -0.08 -16.83 9.59
N SER A 93 0.29 -16.59 8.35
CA SER A 93 0.60 -17.61 7.36
C SER A 93 1.72 -17.09 6.46
N LEU A 94 2.80 -17.83 6.35
CA LEU A 94 3.93 -17.40 5.54
C LEU A 94 3.64 -17.50 4.04
N PHE A 95 4.23 -16.59 3.27
CA PHE A 95 4.19 -16.57 1.80
C PHE A 95 2.77 -16.56 1.20
N ALA A 96 1.84 -15.96 1.92
CA ALA A 96 0.44 -15.93 1.53
C ALA A 96 -0.14 -17.33 1.23
N ALA A 97 0.33 -18.37 1.92
CA ALA A 97 -0.07 -19.76 1.68
C ALA A 97 -1.44 -20.11 2.27
N GLY A 98 -1.93 -19.36 3.27
CA GLY A 98 -3.18 -19.58 3.97
C GLY A 98 -4.44 -19.48 3.11
N LYS A 99 -5.57 -19.77 3.74
CA LYS A 99 -6.89 -19.41 3.20
C LYS A 99 -7.11 -17.93 3.49
N PHE A 100 -7.53 -17.18 2.50
CA PHE A 100 -7.84 -15.76 2.64
C PHE A 100 -9.24 -15.53 2.10
N ALA A 101 -9.97 -14.60 2.72
CA ALA A 101 -11.20 -14.11 2.15
C ALA A 101 -10.91 -13.64 0.71
N ALA A 102 -11.49 -14.35 -0.25
CA ALA A 102 -11.30 -13.99 -1.66
C ALA A 102 -11.90 -12.59 -1.91
N ALA A 103 -11.21 -11.80 -2.69
CA ALA A 103 -11.79 -10.58 -3.21
C ALA A 103 -12.68 -10.94 -4.42
N GLY A 104 -13.87 -11.46 -4.16
CA GLY A 104 -14.79 -11.88 -5.21
C GLY A 104 -14.17 -12.93 -6.17
N ASP A 105 -14.44 -12.77 -7.46
CA ASP A 105 -14.01 -13.70 -8.52
C ASP A 105 -12.60 -13.40 -9.07
N LEU A 106 -11.71 -12.86 -8.24
CA LEU A 106 -10.34 -12.58 -8.63
C LEU A 106 -9.36 -13.69 -8.24
N PRO A 107 -8.38 -14.01 -9.10
CA PRO A 107 -7.28 -14.87 -8.71
C PRO A 107 -6.52 -14.30 -7.52
N LYS A 108 -6.28 -15.13 -6.51
CA LYS A 108 -5.54 -14.73 -5.28
C LYS A 108 -4.23 -14.00 -5.58
N ARG A 109 -3.49 -14.40 -6.61
CA ARG A 109 -2.22 -13.77 -6.97
C ARG A 109 -2.41 -12.35 -7.50
N VAL A 110 -3.47 -12.11 -8.27
CA VAL A 110 -3.83 -10.78 -8.75
C VAL A 110 -4.19 -9.87 -7.59
N PHE A 111 -5.02 -10.37 -6.68
CA PHE A 111 -5.38 -9.64 -5.47
C PHE A 111 -4.18 -9.35 -4.57
N LEU A 112 -3.27 -10.30 -4.40
CA LEU A 112 -2.02 -10.07 -3.66
C LEU A 112 -1.18 -8.96 -4.29
N MET A 113 -1.01 -8.96 -5.62
CA MET A 113 -0.27 -7.90 -6.32
C MET A 113 -0.93 -6.53 -6.10
N PHE A 114 -2.24 -6.45 -6.24
CA PHE A 114 -3.01 -5.24 -6.01
C PHE A 114 -2.87 -4.74 -4.57
N ALA A 115 -3.02 -5.60 -3.58
CA ALA A 115 -2.84 -5.25 -2.17
C ALA A 115 -1.40 -4.82 -1.83
N THR A 116 -0.41 -5.39 -2.51
CA THR A 116 1.01 -5.06 -2.31
C THR A 116 1.32 -3.61 -2.71
N VAL A 117 0.77 -3.12 -3.81
CA VAL A 117 1.03 -1.73 -4.23
C VAL A 117 0.38 -0.71 -3.30
N PHE A 118 -0.75 -1.04 -2.65
CA PHE A 118 -1.34 -0.22 -1.59
C PHE A 118 -0.46 -0.17 -0.34
N CYS A 119 0.12 -1.31 0.06
CA CYS A 119 1.08 -1.37 1.16
C CYS A 119 2.29 -0.46 0.89
N SER A 120 2.84 -0.53 -0.30
CA SER A 120 3.95 0.33 -0.72
C SER A 120 3.56 1.81 -0.70
N THR A 121 2.36 2.16 -1.17
CA THR A 121 1.86 3.54 -1.13
C THR A 121 1.79 4.07 0.30
N ALA A 122 1.22 3.31 1.24
CA ALA A 122 1.14 3.70 2.65
C ALA A 122 2.54 3.96 3.26
N THR A 123 3.51 3.13 2.91
CA THR A 123 4.90 3.26 3.37
C THR A 123 5.58 4.50 2.76
N THR A 124 5.37 4.74 1.47
CA THR A 124 6.00 5.85 0.74
C THR A 124 5.47 7.23 1.17
N ILE A 125 4.21 7.36 1.60
CA ILE A 125 3.65 8.63 2.11
C ILE A 125 4.53 9.25 3.20
N VAL A 126 5.15 8.45 4.04
CA VAL A 126 6.04 8.91 5.12
C VAL A 126 7.39 9.41 4.61
N SER A 127 7.82 8.96 3.43
CA SER A 127 9.13 9.26 2.86
C SER A 127 9.40 10.77 2.77
N GLY A 128 8.43 11.55 2.31
CA GLY A 128 8.55 13.01 2.21
C GLY A 128 8.78 13.70 3.56
N ALA A 129 8.10 13.24 4.61
CA ALA A 129 8.29 13.74 5.97
C ALA A 129 9.69 13.43 6.51
N MET A 130 10.26 12.31 6.15
CA MET A 130 11.60 11.84 6.56
C MET A 130 12.73 12.39 5.69
N ALA A 131 12.41 12.95 4.51
CA ALA A 131 13.37 13.38 3.51
C ALA A 131 14.36 14.41 4.05
N GLY A 132 15.67 14.19 3.80
CA GLY A 132 16.75 15.12 4.15
C GLY A 132 17.09 15.20 5.64
N ARG A 133 16.53 14.33 6.51
CA ARG A 133 16.78 14.34 7.95
C ARG A 133 16.84 12.96 8.61
N THR A 134 16.65 11.89 7.85
CA THR A 134 16.69 10.52 8.35
C THR A 134 17.83 9.75 7.71
N LYS A 135 18.56 8.94 8.49
CA LYS A 135 19.58 8.02 7.98
C LYS A 135 18.94 6.94 7.12
N PHE A 136 19.58 6.57 6.01
CA PHE A 136 19.06 5.57 5.08
C PHE A 136 18.71 4.24 5.77
N LYS A 137 19.62 3.69 6.59
CA LYS A 137 19.36 2.45 7.35
C LYS A 137 18.14 2.52 8.26
N ALA A 138 17.95 3.64 8.98
CA ALA A 138 16.78 3.83 9.83
C ALA A 138 15.49 3.88 9.02
N TYR A 139 15.55 4.45 7.82
CA TYR A 139 14.42 4.47 6.90
C TYR A 139 14.05 3.07 6.39
N LEU A 140 15.05 2.23 6.06
CA LEU A 140 14.80 0.83 5.66
C LEU A 140 14.14 0.02 6.78
N THR A 141 14.58 0.22 8.04
CA THR A 141 13.94 -0.41 9.20
C THR A 141 12.49 0.06 9.36
N TYR A 142 12.24 1.35 9.21
CA TYR A 142 10.90 1.92 9.20
C TYR A 142 10.02 1.25 8.12
N SER A 143 10.51 1.19 6.88
CA SER A 143 9.80 0.59 5.75
C SER A 143 9.42 -0.87 6.03
N ALA A 144 10.35 -1.64 6.61
CA ALA A 144 10.11 -3.04 6.99
C ALA A 144 8.99 -3.18 8.04
N VAL A 145 9.03 -2.38 9.10
CA VAL A 145 8.02 -2.40 10.18
C VAL A 145 6.66 -1.93 9.65
N MET A 146 6.65 -0.88 8.85
CA MET A 146 5.42 -0.35 8.27
C MET A 146 4.73 -1.38 7.37
N SER A 147 5.49 -2.01 6.47
CA SER A 147 4.94 -2.95 5.48
C SER A 147 4.60 -4.33 6.06
N GLY A 148 5.39 -4.80 7.04
CA GLY A 148 5.19 -6.13 7.62
C GLY A 148 4.20 -6.16 8.78
N ILE A 149 4.02 -5.04 9.50
CA ILE A 149 3.29 -5.02 10.78
C ILE A 149 2.22 -3.92 10.79
N VAL A 150 2.62 -2.64 10.74
CA VAL A 150 1.70 -1.52 11.01
C VAL A 150 0.57 -1.46 10.00
N TYR A 151 0.90 -1.35 8.72
CA TYR A 151 -0.10 -1.28 7.65
C TYR A 151 -0.99 -2.54 7.59
N PRO A 152 -0.46 -3.78 7.65
CA PRO A 152 -1.31 -4.96 7.63
C PRO A 152 -2.30 -5.03 8.79
N ILE A 153 -1.88 -4.69 10.01
CA ILE A 153 -2.76 -4.74 11.18
C ILE A 153 -3.85 -3.68 11.08
N THR A 154 -3.50 -2.43 10.77
CA THR A 154 -4.48 -1.36 10.63
C THR A 154 -5.42 -1.58 9.43
N GLY A 155 -4.90 -2.12 8.33
CA GLY A 155 -5.68 -2.52 7.18
C GLY A 155 -6.66 -3.66 7.50
N HIS A 156 -6.28 -4.60 8.37
CA HIS A 156 -7.16 -5.67 8.85
C HIS A 156 -8.40 -5.10 9.55
N TRP A 157 -8.22 -4.11 10.42
CA TRP A 157 -9.34 -3.47 11.13
C TRP A 157 -10.41 -2.92 10.19
N ILE A 158 -9.99 -2.44 9.04
CA ILE A 158 -10.80 -1.65 8.10
C ILE A 158 -11.33 -2.51 6.95
N TRP A 159 -10.49 -3.36 6.38
CA TRP A 159 -10.76 -4.05 5.12
C TRP A 159 -11.04 -5.55 5.25
N ASN A 160 -10.66 -6.16 6.37
CA ASN A 160 -11.06 -7.54 6.63
C ASN A 160 -12.55 -7.59 7.00
N SER A 161 -13.27 -8.58 6.48
CA SER A 161 -14.73 -8.75 6.76
C SER A 161 -15.04 -8.89 8.25
N ALA A 162 -14.10 -9.46 9.02
CA ALA A 162 -14.19 -9.61 10.46
C ALA A 162 -13.35 -8.58 11.25
N GLY A 163 -12.87 -7.52 10.61
CA GLY A 163 -12.15 -6.43 11.27
C GLY A 163 -13.04 -5.64 12.22
N TRP A 164 -12.53 -5.22 13.37
CA TRP A 164 -13.34 -4.57 14.39
C TRP A 164 -13.96 -3.23 13.94
N LEU A 165 -13.24 -2.41 13.17
CA LEU A 165 -13.80 -1.18 12.59
C LEU A 165 -14.88 -1.51 11.55
N LYS A 166 -14.63 -2.52 10.71
CA LYS A 166 -15.60 -2.99 9.72
C LYS A 166 -16.89 -3.48 10.39
N SER A 167 -16.78 -4.19 11.52
CA SER A 167 -17.92 -4.75 12.26
C SER A 167 -18.82 -3.70 12.88
N ILE A 168 -18.30 -2.51 13.19
CA ILE A 168 -19.10 -1.37 13.71
C ILE A 168 -19.61 -0.45 12.58
N GLY A 169 -19.48 -0.87 11.31
CA GLY A 169 -19.98 -0.14 10.16
C GLY A 169 -19.03 0.90 9.58
N PHE A 170 -17.75 0.90 9.99
CA PHE A 170 -16.75 1.78 9.37
C PHE A 170 -16.55 1.42 7.90
N HIS A 171 -16.57 2.42 7.04
CA HIS A 171 -16.45 2.24 5.61
C HIS A 171 -15.25 3.03 5.07
N ASP A 172 -14.26 2.34 4.56
CA ASP A 172 -13.15 2.92 3.81
C ASP A 172 -13.05 2.24 2.45
N PHE A 173 -13.27 3.01 1.43
CA PHE A 173 -13.42 2.55 0.07
C PHE A 173 -12.08 2.38 -0.64
N ALA A 174 -11.41 3.49 -0.91
CA ALA A 174 -10.18 3.53 -1.69
C ALA A 174 -8.90 3.54 -0.84
N GLY A 175 -9.00 3.53 0.48
CA GLY A 175 -7.85 3.59 1.37
C GLY A 175 -7.60 4.97 1.98
N GLY A 176 -8.62 5.83 2.02
CA GLY A 176 -8.50 7.13 2.68
C GLY A 176 -7.97 7.01 4.10
N THR A 177 -8.46 6.03 4.87
CA THR A 177 -7.98 5.74 6.22
C THR A 177 -6.86 4.70 6.22
N ALA A 178 -7.08 3.54 5.59
CA ALA A 178 -6.15 2.42 5.65
C ALA A 178 -4.77 2.73 5.05
N VAL A 179 -4.70 3.62 4.07
CA VAL A 179 -3.44 4.03 3.43
C VAL A 179 -3.04 5.44 3.86
N HIS A 180 -3.91 6.44 3.59
CA HIS A 180 -3.52 7.84 3.71
C HIS A 180 -3.50 8.34 5.16
N VAL A 181 -4.49 8.02 6.00
CA VAL A 181 -4.46 8.41 7.42
C VAL A 181 -3.37 7.65 8.16
N VAL A 182 -3.20 6.35 7.91
CA VAL A 182 -2.13 5.55 8.51
C VAL A 182 -0.75 6.09 8.10
N GLY A 183 -0.53 6.33 6.80
CA GLY A 183 0.71 6.94 6.31
C GLY A 183 0.93 8.36 6.86
N GLY A 184 -0.10 9.20 6.85
CA GLY A 184 -0.04 10.58 7.35
C GLY A 184 0.24 10.66 8.85
N THR A 185 -0.41 9.85 9.67
CA THR A 185 -0.16 9.78 11.12
C THR A 185 1.26 9.30 11.42
N THR A 186 1.71 8.27 10.71
CA THR A 186 3.09 7.78 10.84
C THR A 186 4.10 8.84 10.40
N ALA A 187 3.79 9.61 9.35
CA ALA A 187 4.60 10.73 8.89
C ALA A 187 4.69 11.84 9.94
N LEU A 188 3.57 12.16 10.59
CA LEU A 188 3.52 13.14 11.69
C LEU A 188 4.42 12.71 12.86
N ILE A 189 4.24 11.46 13.33
CA ILE A 189 5.05 10.92 14.43
C ILE A 189 6.53 10.89 14.03
N GLY A 190 6.85 10.40 12.84
CA GLY A 190 8.21 10.40 12.32
C GLY A 190 8.83 11.80 12.26
N ALA A 191 8.06 12.80 11.81
CA ALA A 191 8.50 14.19 11.75
C ALA A 191 8.79 14.78 13.14
N LEU A 192 7.97 14.44 14.13
CA LEU A 192 8.17 14.86 15.53
C LEU A 192 9.43 14.23 16.13
N LEU A 193 9.65 12.93 15.90
CA LEU A 193 10.80 12.20 16.45
C LEU A 193 12.14 12.63 15.85
N VAL A 194 12.21 12.87 14.53
CA VAL A 194 13.46 13.27 13.85
C VAL A 194 13.72 14.77 13.89
N GLY A 195 12.75 15.57 14.29
CA GLY A 195 12.87 17.01 14.42
C GLY A 195 12.99 17.77 13.08
N ALA A 196 13.46 19.01 13.16
CA ALA A 196 13.56 19.89 12.00
C ALA A 196 14.74 19.55 11.08
N ARG A 197 14.58 19.83 9.78
CA ARG A 197 15.69 19.71 8.82
C ARG A 197 16.82 20.68 9.17
N ILE A 198 18.06 20.25 8.97
CA ILE A 198 19.25 21.09 9.19
C ILE A 198 19.13 22.37 8.35
N GLY A 199 19.23 23.53 9.01
CA GLY A 199 19.11 24.86 8.40
C GLY A 199 17.66 25.34 8.24
N LYS A 200 16.66 24.66 8.81
CA LYS A 200 15.26 25.12 8.80
C LYS A 200 15.05 26.34 9.70
N PHE A 201 15.73 26.40 10.83
CA PHE A 201 15.68 27.52 11.75
C PHE A 201 17.06 28.17 11.89
N ASP A 202 17.11 29.49 12.01
CA ASP A 202 18.32 30.24 12.33
C ASP A 202 18.61 30.22 13.85
N LYS A 203 19.68 30.90 14.26
CA LYS A 203 20.07 30.98 15.68
C LYS A 203 19.03 31.67 16.58
N ASN A 204 18.14 32.45 15.98
CA ASN A 204 17.06 33.17 16.68
C ASN A 204 15.72 32.41 16.62
N GLY A 205 15.71 31.17 16.13
CA GLY A 205 14.49 30.37 15.99
C GLY A 205 13.62 30.76 14.78
N LYS A 206 14.04 31.70 13.94
CA LYS A 206 13.28 32.13 12.77
C LYS A 206 13.37 31.09 11.65
N ALA A 207 12.21 30.70 11.11
CA ALA A 207 12.14 29.72 10.03
C ALA A 207 12.75 30.28 8.72
N ARG A 208 13.56 29.46 8.06
CA ARG A 208 14.13 29.74 6.73
C ARG A 208 13.51 28.83 5.69
N ALA A 209 13.29 29.37 4.47
CA ALA A 209 12.88 28.57 3.34
C ALA A 209 14.00 27.60 2.92
N ILE A 210 13.61 26.36 2.61
CA ILE A 210 14.48 25.36 1.98
C ILE A 210 13.83 25.01 0.65
N PRO A 211 14.14 25.77 -0.43
CA PRO A 211 13.50 25.53 -1.72
C PRO A 211 13.89 24.19 -2.31
N GLY A 212 12.97 23.58 -3.04
CA GLY A 212 13.26 22.43 -3.89
C GLY A 212 14.17 22.82 -5.05
N HIS A 213 14.93 21.87 -5.57
CA HIS A 213 15.88 22.14 -6.64
C HIS A 213 15.28 22.07 -8.04
N ASN A 214 14.14 21.41 -8.21
CA ASN A 214 13.52 21.24 -9.53
C ASN A 214 11.99 21.10 -9.41
N LEU A 215 11.31 22.25 -9.45
CA LEU A 215 9.85 22.29 -9.36
C LEU A 215 9.16 21.62 -10.54
N THR A 216 9.78 21.59 -11.73
CA THR A 216 9.23 20.95 -12.93
C THR A 216 9.12 19.44 -12.73
N ILE A 217 10.19 18.80 -12.21
CA ILE A 217 10.13 17.35 -11.86
C ILE A 217 9.11 17.11 -10.77
N GLY A 218 9.02 17.99 -9.76
CA GLY A 218 8.01 17.90 -8.72
C GLY A 218 6.58 17.97 -9.28
N ALA A 219 6.32 18.90 -10.20
CA ALA A 219 5.02 19.03 -10.87
C ALA A 219 4.68 17.79 -11.70
N LEU A 220 5.65 17.25 -12.46
CA LEU A 220 5.46 16.02 -13.22
C LEU A 220 5.12 14.82 -12.29
N GLY A 221 5.78 14.77 -11.13
CA GLY A 221 5.45 13.80 -10.08
C GLY A 221 3.99 13.88 -9.63
N ILE A 222 3.44 15.11 -9.47
CA ILE A 222 2.03 15.32 -9.14
C ILE A 222 1.10 14.80 -10.23
N PHE A 223 1.42 15.04 -11.51
CA PHE A 223 0.63 14.48 -12.62
C PHE A 223 0.60 12.95 -12.58
N ILE A 224 1.73 12.30 -12.32
CA ILE A 224 1.78 10.83 -12.19
C ILE A 224 0.97 10.37 -10.98
N LEU A 225 1.08 11.06 -9.84
CA LEU A 225 0.29 10.72 -8.64
C LEU A 225 -1.21 10.91 -8.85
N SER A 226 -1.65 11.73 -9.81
CA SER A 226 -3.07 11.89 -10.14
C SER A 226 -3.73 10.61 -10.69
N LEU A 227 -2.95 9.59 -11.06
CA LEU A 227 -3.46 8.26 -11.42
C LEU A 227 -4.25 7.60 -10.28
N ILE A 228 -4.07 8.06 -9.04
CA ILE A 228 -4.87 7.66 -7.87
C ILE A 228 -6.38 7.78 -8.14
N HIS A 229 -6.80 8.82 -8.87
CA HIS A 229 -8.22 9.06 -9.17
C HIS A 229 -8.86 8.00 -10.05
N ILE A 230 -8.04 7.19 -10.76
CA ILE A 230 -8.49 6.10 -11.62
C ILE A 230 -8.29 4.75 -10.93
N SER A 231 -7.14 4.55 -10.30
CA SER A 231 -6.70 3.23 -9.84
C SER A 231 -7.20 2.84 -8.45
N GLU A 232 -7.28 3.77 -7.50
CA GLU A 232 -7.76 3.46 -6.15
C GLU A 232 -9.26 3.20 -6.06
N PRO A 233 -10.15 3.97 -6.75
CA PRO A 233 -11.60 3.68 -6.75
C PRO A 233 -11.97 2.31 -7.30
N THR A 234 -11.07 1.64 -8.01
CA THR A 234 -11.25 0.25 -8.49
C THR A 234 -11.58 -0.72 -7.36
N ARG A 235 -11.16 -0.43 -6.13
CA ARG A 235 -11.49 -1.24 -4.98
C ARG A 235 -13.00 -1.37 -4.73
N LEU A 236 -13.82 -0.40 -5.16
CA LEU A 236 -15.28 -0.47 -5.08
C LEU A 236 -15.85 -1.61 -5.91
N ALA A 237 -15.38 -1.73 -7.13
CA ALA A 237 -15.85 -2.78 -8.03
C ALA A 237 -15.61 -4.19 -7.48
N LEU A 238 -14.65 -4.34 -6.56
CA LEU A 238 -14.32 -5.61 -5.90
C LEU A 238 -15.16 -5.91 -4.65
N ILE A 239 -15.90 -4.93 -4.12
CA ILE A 239 -16.65 -5.05 -2.85
C ILE A 239 -18.15 -5.06 -3.08
N SER A 240 -18.62 -4.67 -4.27
CA SER A 240 -20.04 -4.50 -4.58
C SER A 240 -20.73 -5.75 -5.15
N TYR A 241 -20.12 -6.93 -5.04
CA TYR A 241 -20.71 -8.21 -5.41
C TYR A 241 -20.72 -9.16 -4.23
#